data_84adeab7ffea26a66195e6fb8c3f536a
#
_entry.id   84adeab7ffea26a66195e6fb8c3f536a
#
_cell.length_a   1.000
_cell.length_b   1.000
_cell.length_c   1.000
_cell.angle_alpha   90.00
_cell.angle_beta   90.00
_cell.angle_gamma   90.00
#
_symmetry.space_group_name_H-M   'P 1'
#
loop_
_entity.id
_entity.type
_entity.pdbx_description
1 polymer ?
#
loop_
_entity_poly.entity_id
_entity_poly.type
_entity_poly.pdbx_seq_one_letter_code
_entity_poly.pdbx_strand_id
1 'polypeptide(L)'
;MLIIEGISSSYDQVRVLSGVSLNVKEGEVLGLLGRNGAGKSTLLKSIMGLVKIDEGTIKLDDVVLNQKLAHEIPECGIGYIPQGRRLFPELMVEENLKMGLYARNSSNEVLEWALSLFPVLKTRLKQKSG
;
A
#
# COMPACT_ATOMS: atom_id res chain seq x y z
N MET A 1 -1.80 -9.05 -12.39
CA MET A 1 -1.86 -7.73 -13.08
C MET A 1 -2.83 -6.82 -12.36
N LEU A 2 -2.46 -5.55 -12.08
CA LEU A 2 -3.37 -4.53 -11.54
C LEU A 2 -4.04 -3.79 -12.70
N ILE A 3 -5.37 -3.67 -12.65
CA ILE A 3 -6.18 -2.96 -13.65
C ILE A 3 -7.05 -1.94 -12.91
N ILE A 4 -7.01 -0.70 -13.38
CA ILE A 4 -7.83 0.41 -12.91
C ILE A 4 -8.60 0.94 -14.11
N GLU A 5 -9.93 0.98 -14.01
CA GLU A 5 -10.81 1.39 -15.09
C GLU A 5 -11.77 2.49 -14.64
N GLY A 6 -11.58 3.69 -15.18
CA GLY A 6 -12.50 4.82 -15.04
C GLY A 6 -12.76 5.27 -13.61
N ILE A 7 -11.79 5.11 -12.68
CA ILE A 7 -12.07 5.48 -11.29
C ILE A 7 -12.20 6.97 -11.08
N SER A 8 -13.24 7.33 -10.34
CA SER A 8 -13.49 8.68 -9.82
C SER A 8 -13.61 8.61 -8.32
N SER A 9 -13.10 9.62 -7.63
CA SER A 9 -13.11 9.70 -6.16
C SER A 9 -13.20 11.14 -5.70
N SER A 10 -13.92 11.38 -4.61
CA SER A 10 -14.19 12.70 -4.04
C SER A 10 -13.84 12.73 -2.55
N TYR A 11 -13.45 13.90 -2.05
CA TYR A 11 -13.40 14.24 -0.63
C TYR A 11 -14.42 15.35 -0.38
N ASP A 12 -15.38 15.12 0.52
CA ASP A 12 -16.38 16.12 0.92
C ASP A 12 -17.00 16.88 -0.29
N GLN A 13 -17.42 16.13 -1.31
CA GLN A 13 -17.98 16.62 -2.57
C GLN A 13 -16.98 17.26 -3.56
N VAL A 14 -15.70 17.38 -3.21
CA VAL A 14 -14.66 17.84 -4.14
C VAL A 14 -14.07 16.65 -4.88
N ARG A 15 -14.32 16.56 -6.18
CA ARG A 15 -13.75 15.49 -7.03
C ARG A 15 -12.25 15.66 -7.18
N VAL A 16 -11.49 14.63 -6.81
CA VAL A 16 -10.03 14.61 -6.85
C VAL A 16 -9.49 13.67 -7.94
N LEU A 17 -10.18 12.55 -8.17
CA LEU A 17 -9.93 11.67 -9.30
C LEU A 17 -11.12 11.72 -10.24
N SER A 18 -10.87 11.76 -11.55
CA SER A 18 -11.92 11.81 -12.57
C SER A 18 -11.55 10.88 -13.72
N GLY A 19 -12.22 9.72 -13.81
CA GLY A 19 -12.11 8.78 -14.90
C GLY A 19 -10.71 8.20 -15.11
N VAL A 20 -9.92 8.02 -14.05
CA VAL A 20 -8.52 7.54 -14.14
C VAL A 20 -8.50 6.07 -14.52
N SER A 21 -7.75 5.75 -15.58
CA SER A 21 -7.53 4.37 -16.02
C SER A 21 -6.04 4.13 -16.22
N LEU A 22 -5.55 2.99 -15.73
CA LEU A 22 -4.20 2.49 -15.94
C LEU A 22 -4.14 0.98 -15.68
N ASN A 23 -3.07 0.36 -16.13
CA ASN A 23 -2.76 -1.02 -15.79
C ASN A 23 -1.29 -1.16 -15.42
N VAL A 24 -0.97 -2.16 -14.59
CA VAL A 24 0.39 -2.54 -14.22
C VAL A 24 0.50 -4.05 -14.37
N LYS A 25 1.39 -4.49 -15.25
CA LYS A 25 1.65 -5.91 -15.48
C LYS A 25 2.60 -6.47 -14.41
N GLU A 26 2.69 -7.78 -14.35
CA GLU A 26 3.68 -8.45 -13.51
C GLU A 26 5.10 -8.05 -13.95
N GLY A 27 5.96 -7.76 -12.98
CA GLY A 27 7.34 -7.29 -13.22
C GLY A 27 7.47 -5.86 -13.73
N GLU A 28 6.36 -5.13 -13.91
CA GLU A 28 6.36 -3.76 -14.40
C GLU A 28 6.51 -2.75 -13.26
N VAL A 29 7.23 -1.66 -13.52
CA VAL A 29 7.32 -0.48 -12.66
C VAL A 29 6.64 0.69 -13.36
N LEU A 30 5.56 1.19 -12.75
CA LEU A 30 4.81 2.35 -13.25
C LEU A 30 5.11 3.61 -12.43
N GLY A 31 5.58 4.67 -13.08
CA GLY A 31 5.79 5.97 -12.47
C GLY A 31 4.55 6.87 -12.56
N LEU A 32 4.03 7.33 -11.40
CA LEU A 32 2.97 8.35 -11.34
C LEU A 32 3.59 9.74 -11.24
N LEU A 33 3.52 10.52 -12.32
CA LEU A 33 4.04 11.87 -12.39
C LEU A 33 2.90 12.91 -12.34
N GLY A 34 3.19 14.08 -11.78
CA GLY A 34 2.23 15.18 -11.71
C GLY A 34 2.53 16.15 -10.57
N ARG A 35 1.91 17.32 -10.63
CA ARG A 35 2.06 18.39 -9.62
C ARG A 35 1.55 17.94 -8.25
N ASN A 36 1.96 18.65 -7.20
CA ASN A 36 1.38 18.45 -5.86
C ASN A 36 -0.12 18.76 -5.91
N GLY A 37 -0.93 17.89 -5.27
CA GLY A 37 -2.39 18.01 -5.33
C GLY A 37 -3.05 17.33 -6.57
N ALA A 38 -2.29 16.78 -7.51
CA ALA A 38 -2.84 16.14 -8.72
C ALA A 38 -3.52 14.76 -8.50
N GLY A 39 -3.75 14.36 -7.26
CA GLY A 39 -4.46 13.10 -6.96
C GLY A 39 -3.58 11.85 -6.86
N LYS A 40 -2.24 11.93 -7.01
CA LYS A 40 -1.34 10.76 -6.97
C LYS A 40 -1.50 9.93 -5.69
N SER A 41 -1.45 10.59 -4.52
CA SER A 41 -1.63 9.91 -3.23
C SER A 41 -3.06 9.42 -3.03
N THR A 42 -4.04 10.11 -3.61
CA THR A 42 -5.44 9.69 -3.60
C THR A 42 -5.62 8.40 -4.38
N LEU A 43 -5.01 8.29 -5.57
CA LEU A 43 -5.03 7.07 -6.37
C LEU A 43 -4.45 5.87 -5.59
N LEU A 44 -3.27 6.04 -4.98
CA LEU A 44 -2.67 4.98 -4.16
C LEU A 44 -3.54 4.59 -2.96
N LYS A 45 -4.15 5.58 -2.29
CA LYS A 45 -5.08 5.33 -1.18
C LYS A 45 -6.38 4.67 -1.63
N SER A 46 -6.87 4.97 -2.85
CA SER A 46 -8.03 4.32 -3.42
C SER A 46 -7.77 2.83 -3.69
N ILE A 47 -6.58 2.49 -4.19
CA ILE A 47 -6.16 1.09 -4.36
C ILE A 47 -6.18 0.35 -3.02
N MET A 48 -5.78 1.02 -1.94
CA MET A 48 -5.76 0.47 -0.58
C MET A 48 -7.12 0.51 0.15
N GLY A 49 -8.20 0.91 -0.52
CA GLY A 49 -9.52 1.05 0.12
C GLY A 49 -9.59 2.12 1.21
N LEU A 50 -8.58 2.98 1.31
CA LEU A 50 -8.51 4.09 2.29
C LEU A 50 -9.28 5.33 1.83
N VAL A 51 -9.64 5.37 0.57
CA VAL A 51 -10.48 6.41 -0.05
C VAL A 51 -11.56 5.72 -0.87
N LYS A 52 -12.80 6.15 -0.66
CA LYS A 52 -13.94 5.61 -1.37
C LYS A 52 -13.85 5.95 -2.86
N ILE A 53 -14.18 4.96 -3.67
CA ILE A 53 -14.34 5.11 -5.13
C ILE A 53 -15.81 5.37 -5.40
N ASP A 54 -16.10 6.45 -6.09
CA ASP A 54 -17.48 6.83 -6.47
C ASP A 54 -17.91 6.10 -7.75
N GLU A 55 -16.97 5.95 -8.70
CA GLU A 55 -17.20 5.34 -10.02
C GLU A 55 -15.96 4.54 -10.43
N GLY A 56 -16.15 3.55 -11.30
CA GLY A 56 -15.08 2.74 -11.87
C GLY A 56 -14.71 1.51 -11.05
N THR A 57 -13.65 0.83 -11.45
CA THR A 57 -13.26 -0.46 -10.88
C THR A 57 -11.75 -0.55 -10.71
N ILE A 58 -11.32 -1.17 -9.62
CA ILE A 58 -9.93 -1.60 -9.39
C ILE A 58 -9.93 -3.12 -9.23
N LYS A 59 -9.10 -3.80 -10.02
CA LYS A 59 -8.92 -5.25 -9.97
C LYS A 59 -7.45 -5.61 -9.83
N LEU A 60 -7.16 -6.60 -9.00
CA LEU A 60 -5.89 -7.30 -8.98
C LEU A 60 -6.17 -8.74 -9.44
N ASP A 61 -5.70 -9.08 -10.63
CA ASP A 61 -6.06 -10.30 -11.34
C ASP A 61 -7.59 -10.46 -11.38
N ASP A 62 -8.14 -11.52 -10.81
CA ASP A 62 -9.59 -11.78 -10.77
C ASP A 62 -10.30 -11.14 -9.55
N VAL A 63 -9.55 -10.47 -8.66
CA VAL A 63 -10.09 -9.91 -7.41
C VAL A 63 -10.47 -8.45 -7.59
N VAL A 64 -11.75 -8.12 -7.37
CA VAL A 64 -12.24 -6.74 -7.34
C VAL A 64 -11.95 -6.10 -5.99
N LEU A 65 -11.07 -5.13 -5.97
CA LEU A 65 -10.60 -4.47 -4.73
C LEU A 65 -11.61 -3.48 -4.15
N ASN A 66 -12.45 -2.85 -4.99
CA ASN A 66 -13.48 -1.90 -4.52
C ASN A 66 -14.45 -2.50 -3.50
N GLN A 67 -14.61 -3.83 -3.51
CA GLN A 67 -15.55 -4.55 -2.64
C GLN A 67 -14.90 -5.01 -1.33
N LYS A 68 -13.60 -4.75 -1.18
CA LYS A 68 -12.83 -5.16 -0.03
C LYS A 68 -12.67 -4.04 0.98
N LEU A 69 -12.62 -4.41 2.24
CA LEU A 69 -12.24 -3.49 3.31
C LEU A 69 -10.73 -3.24 3.28
N ALA A 70 -10.30 -2.06 3.72
CA ALA A 70 -8.89 -1.65 3.66
C ALA A 70 -7.91 -2.65 4.32
N HIS A 71 -8.34 -3.34 5.37
CA HIS A 71 -7.51 -4.34 6.06
C HIS A 71 -7.42 -5.68 5.32
N GLU A 72 -8.33 -5.97 4.38
CA GLU A 72 -8.30 -7.18 3.56
C GLU A 72 -7.39 -7.05 2.32
N ILE A 73 -7.11 -5.82 1.89
CA ILE A 73 -6.31 -5.57 0.66
C ILE A 73 -4.87 -6.08 0.78
N PRO A 74 -4.17 -5.97 1.93
CA PRO A 74 -2.86 -6.59 2.10
C PRO A 74 -2.87 -8.12 1.92
N GLU A 75 -3.96 -8.79 2.26
CA GLU A 75 -4.10 -10.24 2.07
C GLU A 75 -4.16 -10.63 0.59
N CYS A 76 -4.62 -9.70 -0.28
CA CYS A 76 -4.59 -9.88 -1.73
C CYS A 76 -3.17 -9.73 -2.34
N GLY A 77 -2.15 -9.45 -1.53
CA GLY A 77 -0.76 -9.32 -2.00
C GLY A 77 -0.32 -7.88 -2.28
N ILE A 78 -1.10 -6.87 -1.92
CA ILE A 78 -0.74 -5.46 -2.11
C ILE A 78 -0.05 -4.90 -0.88
N GLY A 79 1.17 -4.38 -1.04
CA GLY A 79 1.87 -3.60 -0.04
C GLY A 79 1.76 -2.10 -0.32
N TYR A 80 1.60 -1.30 0.73
CA TYR A 80 1.56 0.15 0.63
C TYR A 80 2.59 0.81 1.54
N ILE A 81 3.44 1.65 0.95
CA ILE A 81 4.40 2.47 1.69
C ILE A 81 3.89 3.91 1.67
N PRO A 82 3.33 4.42 2.78
CA PRO A 82 2.79 5.78 2.84
C PRO A 82 3.90 6.82 2.88
N GLN A 83 3.56 8.05 2.55
CA GLN A 83 4.44 9.19 2.74
C GLN A 83 4.69 9.41 4.24
N GLY A 84 5.94 9.70 4.60
CA GLY A 84 6.40 9.85 5.97
C GLY A 84 6.80 8.51 6.58
N ARG A 85 7.47 8.56 7.70
CA ARG A 85 8.07 7.36 8.30
C ARG A 85 7.07 6.40 8.96
N ARG A 86 5.83 6.73 9.17
CA ARG A 86 4.70 5.91 9.65
C ARG A 86 5.07 4.64 10.45
N LEU A 87 6.19 4.67 11.17
CA LEU A 87 6.61 3.63 12.11
C LEU A 87 6.00 3.91 13.49
N PHE A 88 5.95 2.90 14.33
CA PHE A 88 5.64 3.06 15.74
C PHE A 88 6.92 3.45 16.49
N PRO A 89 7.13 4.73 16.82
CA PRO A 89 8.42 5.22 17.30
C PRO A 89 8.82 4.65 18.66
N GLU A 90 7.85 4.29 19.50
CA GLU A 90 8.08 3.70 20.82
C GLU A 90 8.40 2.20 20.76
N LEU A 91 8.07 1.54 19.67
CA LEU A 91 8.39 0.12 19.45
C LEU A 91 9.84 -0.04 18.97
N MET A 92 10.42 -1.18 19.31
CA MET A 92 11.72 -1.58 18.78
C MET A 92 11.65 -1.88 17.28
N VAL A 93 12.78 -1.85 16.60
CA VAL A 93 12.88 -2.23 15.18
C VAL A 93 12.30 -3.63 14.94
N GLU A 94 12.65 -4.60 15.80
CA GLU A 94 12.12 -5.96 15.71
C GLU A 94 10.59 -6.00 15.83
N GLU A 95 10.01 -5.23 16.73
CA GLU A 95 8.57 -5.18 16.96
C GLU A 95 7.85 -4.55 15.75
N ASN A 96 8.39 -3.46 15.19
CA ASN A 96 7.87 -2.85 13.97
C ASN A 96 7.89 -3.82 12.79
N LEU A 97 8.97 -4.60 12.62
CA LEU A 97 9.05 -5.61 11.57
C LEU A 97 8.01 -6.73 11.78
N LYS A 98 7.81 -7.18 13.02
CA LYS A 98 6.80 -8.20 13.36
C LYS A 98 5.37 -7.72 13.10
N MET A 99 5.08 -6.41 13.22
CA MET A 99 3.77 -5.88 12.85
C MET A 99 3.42 -6.19 11.39
N GLY A 100 4.40 -6.14 10.49
CA GLY A 100 4.22 -6.53 9.08
C GLY A 100 3.88 -8.01 8.90
N LEU A 101 4.44 -8.89 9.73
CA LEU A 101 4.13 -10.33 9.71
C LEU A 101 2.69 -10.58 10.17
N TYR A 102 2.28 -9.93 11.26
CA TYR A 102 0.92 -10.09 11.80
C TYR A 102 -0.15 -9.63 10.80
N ALA A 103 0.11 -8.50 10.11
CA ALA A 103 -0.83 -7.96 9.12
C ALA A 103 -1.13 -8.91 7.95
N ARG A 104 -0.24 -9.88 7.69
CA ARG A 104 -0.38 -10.86 6.58
C ARG A 104 -0.39 -12.32 7.04
N ASN A 105 -0.41 -12.56 8.34
CA ASN A 105 -0.27 -13.91 8.90
C ASN A 105 0.93 -14.67 8.30
N SER A 106 2.07 -13.96 8.14
CA SER A 106 3.26 -14.46 7.48
C SER A 106 4.19 -15.17 8.47
N SER A 107 5.02 -16.10 7.96
CA SER A 107 5.99 -16.83 8.74
C SER A 107 7.23 -15.99 9.10
N ASN A 108 8.00 -16.46 10.10
CA ASN A 108 9.28 -15.85 10.47
C ASN A 108 10.33 -15.90 9.34
N GLU A 109 10.18 -16.78 8.36
CA GLU A 109 11.06 -16.85 7.18
C GLU A 109 11.05 -15.54 6.39
N VAL A 110 9.90 -14.87 6.32
CA VAL A 110 9.78 -13.55 5.67
C VAL A 110 10.59 -12.49 6.43
N LEU A 111 10.63 -12.57 7.77
CA LEU A 111 11.47 -11.69 8.58
C LEU A 111 12.96 -11.92 8.30
N GLU A 112 13.40 -13.17 8.30
CA GLU A 112 14.78 -13.52 7.99
C GLU A 112 15.18 -13.07 6.58
N TRP A 113 14.29 -13.26 5.60
CA TRP A 113 14.51 -12.75 4.25
C TRP A 113 14.65 -11.22 4.24
N ALA A 114 13.77 -10.48 4.91
CA ALA A 114 13.83 -9.02 5.00
C ALA A 114 15.15 -8.56 5.66
N LEU A 115 15.58 -9.25 6.73
CA LEU A 115 16.85 -8.98 7.40
C LEU A 115 18.08 -9.34 6.54
N SER A 116 17.93 -10.24 5.57
CA SER A 116 18.99 -10.53 4.60
C SER A 116 19.14 -9.43 3.56
N LEU A 117 18.02 -8.80 3.16
CA LEU A 117 18.02 -7.65 2.24
C LEU A 117 18.57 -6.38 2.91
N PHE A 118 18.33 -6.24 4.22
CA PHE A 118 18.72 -5.05 4.99
C PHE A 118 19.57 -5.45 6.21
N PRO A 119 20.85 -5.88 6.03
CA PRO A 119 21.68 -6.40 7.12
C PRO A 119 21.86 -5.42 8.29
N VAL A 120 21.82 -4.11 8.03
CA VAL A 120 21.91 -3.07 9.06
C VAL A 120 20.82 -3.20 10.13
N LEU A 121 19.64 -3.73 9.78
CA LEU A 121 18.56 -3.92 10.74
C LEU A 121 18.88 -4.99 11.79
N LYS A 122 19.69 -6.01 11.45
CA LYS A 122 20.10 -7.05 12.39
C LYS A 122 20.84 -6.48 13.60
N THR A 123 21.65 -5.45 13.39
CA THR A 123 22.42 -4.80 14.46
C THR A 123 21.58 -3.84 15.29
N ARG A 124 20.36 -3.49 14.82
CA ARG A 124 19.48 -2.48 15.42
C ARG A 124 18.16 -3.02 15.94
N LEU A 125 17.96 -4.33 15.95
CA LEU A 125 16.68 -4.96 16.30
C LEU A 125 16.11 -4.48 17.64
N LYS A 126 16.98 -4.26 18.64
CA LYS A 126 16.61 -3.80 20.00
C LYS A 126 16.64 -2.28 20.16
N GLN A 127 16.86 -1.53 19.09
CA GLN A 127 16.82 -0.07 19.10
C GLN A 127 15.37 0.40 18.90
N LYS A 128 14.94 1.49 19.57
CA LYS A 128 13.69 2.16 19.28
C LYS A 128 13.70 2.71 17.85
N SER A 129 12.53 2.72 17.19
CA SER A 129 12.39 3.07 15.77
C SER A 129 12.21 4.57 15.50
N GLY A 130 12.03 5.38 16.55
CA GLY A 130 11.89 6.84 16.51
C GLY A 130 13.20 7.60 16.44
#